data_258db425be2d5fc4545e9d5d3141b85e
#
_entry.id   258db425be2d5fc4545e9d5d3141b85e
#
_cell.length_a   1.000
_cell.length_b   1.000
_cell.length_c   1.000
_cell.angle_alpha   90.00
_cell.angle_beta   90.00
_cell.angle_gamma   90.00
#
_symmetry.space_group_name_H-M   'P 1'
#
loop_
_entity.id
_entity.type
_entity.pdbx_description
1 polymer ?
#
loop_
_entity_poly.entity_id
_entity_poly.type
_entity_poly.pdbx_seq_one_letter_code
_entity_poly.pdbx_strand_id
1 'polypeptide(L)'
;MSSSLKNNRKVTLLILGLLSAIGPFSIDLYLPAFDVIAEDFNTSVDKVQLTLTSYFIGIAFGQMVYGPLLDKYGRKKPLLVGLAIYFVASLMCIFTRDINHLIFLRFLQALGSCGGMVGARAMVTDYYSSREAAKVFSLLMLVIGVSPILAPSIGAFMLTHFDWHYIFLFLAVLSLLIFIATAFLLPESYAGNKDFSLAPKSIINNFWQVISNKVFISYCLIGSIASAGTYAYLAGSSFVMQQYFGLSKEQYGLAFAFVASAMVIATQLNRYFLKKHSSEQISQLANTWQAFIGVLMIVALLTNTLTFPVTLILIFFFLFGHGFIFPNTSAVALTPFKSLAGSASALLGCIQMAIGALASAVVSLLHNETPWPMLGVMCAGAILSLILHLIVKKNVKTTLE
;
A
#
# COMPACT_ATOMS: atom_id res chain seq x y z
N MET A 1 11.52 -27.60 -19.11
CA MET A 1 10.23 -27.20 -18.52
C MET A 1 9.19 -28.24 -18.88
N SER A 2 8.66 -28.98 -17.89
CA SER A 2 7.73 -30.10 -18.13
C SER A 2 6.39 -29.58 -18.68
N SER A 3 5.76 -30.39 -19.53
CA SER A 3 4.47 -30.10 -20.20
C SER A 3 3.30 -29.77 -19.23
N SER A 4 3.41 -30.15 -17.97
CA SER A 4 2.42 -29.83 -16.91
C SER A 4 2.35 -28.35 -16.54
N LEU A 5 3.45 -27.60 -16.69
CA LEU A 5 3.51 -26.16 -16.38
C LEU A 5 2.79 -25.28 -17.41
N LYS A 6 2.68 -25.74 -18.68
CA LYS A 6 1.97 -24.97 -19.72
C LYS A 6 0.46 -24.91 -19.51
N ASN A 7 -0.14 -25.97 -18.97
CA ASN A 7 -1.60 -26.01 -18.75
C ASN A 7 -2.04 -25.25 -17.49
N ASN A 8 -1.11 -24.91 -16.58
CA ASN A 8 -1.40 -24.21 -15.31
C ASN A 8 -0.97 -22.73 -15.29
N ARG A 9 -0.43 -22.18 -16.39
CA ARG A 9 0.11 -20.82 -16.40
C ARG A 9 -0.93 -19.75 -16.05
N LYS A 10 -2.15 -19.90 -16.53
CA LYS A 10 -3.26 -18.97 -16.21
C LYS A 10 -3.66 -19.05 -14.76
N VAL A 11 -3.72 -20.27 -14.20
CA VAL A 11 -4.03 -20.50 -12.79
C VAL A 11 -2.95 -19.92 -11.89
N THR A 12 -1.68 -20.15 -12.21
CA THR A 12 -0.54 -19.55 -11.49
C THR A 12 -0.62 -18.01 -11.48
N LEU A 13 -0.87 -17.40 -12.65
CA LEU A 13 -1.02 -15.94 -12.75
C LEU A 13 -2.20 -15.42 -11.93
N LEU A 14 -3.33 -16.12 -11.94
CA LEU A 14 -4.50 -15.76 -11.14
C LEU A 14 -4.18 -15.82 -9.64
N ILE A 15 -3.55 -16.92 -9.17
CA ILE A 15 -3.17 -17.06 -7.76
C ILE A 15 -2.20 -15.96 -7.34
N LEU A 16 -1.15 -15.69 -8.13
CA LEU A 16 -0.18 -14.62 -7.84
C LEU A 16 -0.85 -13.24 -7.84
N GLY A 17 -1.83 -13.01 -8.73
CA GLY A 17 -2.65 -11.81 -8.73
C GLY A 17 -3.45 -11.64 -7.45
N LEU A 18 -4.18 -12.66 -7.03
CA LEU A 18 -4.98 -12.67 -5.81
C LEU A 18 -4.11 -12.50 -4.55
N LEU A 19 -2.96 -13.16 -4.49
CA LEU A 19 -1.97 -13.00 -3.41
C LEU A 19 -1.45 -11.56 -3.30
N SER A 20 -1.26 -10.88 -4.44
CA SER A 20 -0.81 -9.49 -4.48
C SER A 20 -1.92 -8.50 -4.11
N ALA A 21 -3.18 -8.85 -4.38
CA ALA A 21 -4.34 -7.99 -4.18
C ALA A 21 -4.92 -8.07 -2.76
N ILE A 22 -4.69 -9.17 -2.01
CA ILE A 22 -5.35 -9.40 -0.72
C ILE A 22 -5.07 -8.29 0.30
N GLY A 23 -3.85 -7.74 0.31
CA GLY A 23 -3.47 -6.63 1.19
C GLY A 23 -4.23 -5.33 0.86
N PRO A 24 -4.08 -4.77 -0.36
CA PRO A 24 -4.86 -3.61 -0.80
C PRO A 24 -6.37 -3.79 -0.66
N PHE A 25 -6.90 -4.95 -1.02
CA PHE A 25 -8.32 -5.25 -0.89
C PHE A 25 -8.81 -5.16 0.56
N SER A 26 -8.00 -5.64 1.52
CA SER A 26 -8.31 -5.57 2.96
C SER A 26 -8.30 -4.15 3.51
N ILE A 27 -7.58 -3.24 2.88
CA ILE A 27 -7.55 -1.83 3.23
C ILE A 27 -8.81 -1.15 2.66
N ASP A 28 -8.98 -1.24 1.36
CA ASP A 28 -9.92 -0.39 0.63
C ASP A 28 -11.39 -0.83 0.81
N LEU A 29 -11.64 -2.16 0.93
CA LEU A 29 -12.99 -2.72 1.15
C LEU A 29 -13.62 -2.27 2.48
N TYR A 30 -12.78 -2.02 3.47
CA TYR A 30 -13.15 -1.72 4.83
C TYR A 30 -13.42 -0.22 5.08
N LEU A 31 -12.87 0.67 4.24
CA LEU A 31 -12.96 2.12 4.45
C LEU A 31 -14.40 2.66 4.55
N PRO A 32 -15.38 2.19 3.75
CA PRO A 32 -16.77 2.68 3.86
C PRO A 32 -17.46 2.31 5.17
N ALA A 33 -16.90 1.35 5.93
CA ALA A 33 -17.50 0.82 7.15
C ALA A 33 -17.11 1.60 8.42
N PHE A 34 -16.22 2.59 8.35
CA PHE A 34 -15.68 3.25 9.54
C PHE A 34 -16.75 3.82 10.46
N ASP A 35 -17.74 4.52 9.90
CA ASP A 35 -18.81 5.13 10.67
C ASP A 35 -19.70 4.09 11.34
N VAL A 36 -20.07 3.05 10.58
CA VAL A 36 -20.93 1.95 11.12
C VAL A 36 -20.23 1.20 12.24
N ILE A 37 -18.92 0.97 12.11
CA ILE A 37 -18.11 0.30 13.14
C ILE A 37 -17.97 1.20 14.38
N ALA A 38 -17.81 2.51 14.19
CA ALA A 38 -17.74 3.45 15.30
C ALA A 38 -19.05 3.46 16.10
N GLU A 39 -20.20 3.44 15.43
CA GLU A 39 -21.52 3.33 16.03
C GLU A 39 -21.70 2.00 16.79
N ASP A 40 -21.36 0.87 16.16
CA ASP A 40 -21.54 -0.47 16.74
C ASP A 40 -20.69 -0.68 18.02
N PHE A 41 -19.47 -0.17 18.03
CA PHE A 41 -18.58 -0.23 19.19
C PHE A 41 -18.79 0.93 20.21
N ASN A 42 -19.75 1.83 19.98
CA ASN A 42 -19.93 3.05 20.79
C ASN A 42 -18.61 3.82 20.98
N THR A 43 -17.88 4.03 19.91
CA THR A 43 -16.57 4.69 19.90
C THR A 43 -16.50 5.78 18.83
N SER A 44 -15.42 6.54 18.83
CA SER A 44 -15.19 7.57 17.82
C SER A 44 -14.56 7.00 16.56
N VAL A 45 -14.77 7.67 15.42
CA VAL A 45 -14.22 7.27 14.10
C VAL A 45 -12.68 7.31 14.10
N ASP A 46 -12.09 8.22 14.88
CA ASP A 46 -10.63 8.29 15.04
C ASP A 46 -10.06 7.00 15.65
N LYS A 47 -10.75 6.37 16.60
CA LYS A 47 -10.35 5.05 17.12
C LYS A 47 -10.47 3.96 16.06
N VAL A 48 -11.49 4.00 15.21
CA VAL A 48 -11.62 3.06 14.09
C VAL A 48 -10.49 3.28 13.08
N GLN A 49 -10.07 4.51 12.80
CA GLN A 49 -8.91 4.82 11.95
C GLN A 49 -7.61 4.20 12.46
N LEU A 50 -7.44 4.01 13.78
CA LEU A 50 -6.28 3.29 14.33
C LEU A 50 -6.20 1.83 13.88
N THR A 51 -7.30 1.20 13.48
CA THR A 51 -7.30 -0.15 12.90
C THR A 51 -6.53 -0.17 11.58
N LEU A 52 -6.63 0.91 10.77
CA LEU A 52 -5.88 1.09 9.54
C LEU A 52 -4.40 1.37 9.83
N THR A 53 -4.11 2.22 10.81
CA THR A 53 -2.75 2.47 11.29
C THR A 53 -2.07 1.18 11.71
N SER A 54 -2.76 0.35 12.51
CA SER A 54 -2.31 -0.96 12.96
C SER A 54 -2.04 -1.90 11.78
N TYR A 55 -2.88 -1.86 10.76
CA TYR A 55 -2.69 -2.64 9.54
C TYR A 55 -1.40 -2.22 8.78
N PHE A 56 -1.13 -0.93 8.65
CA PHE A 56 0.11 -0.44 8.02
C PHE A 56 1.35 -0.85 8.81
N ILE A 57 1.31 -0.80 10.15
CA ILE A 57 2.39 -1.29 11.02
C ILE A 57 2.61 -2.79 10.78
N GLY A 58 1.53 -3.57 10.67
CA GLY A 58 1.59 -5.01 10.40
C GLY A 58 2.25 -5.32 9.06
N ILE A 59 1.94 -4.57 7.99
CA ILE A 59 2.61 -4.71 6.69
C ILE A 59 4.09 -4.32 6.80
N ALA A 60 4.42 -3.19 7.46
CA ALA A 60 5.80 -2.73 7.62
C ALA A 60 6.66 -3.81 8.29
N PHE A 61 6.18 -4.35 9.40
CA PHE A 61 6.86 -5.43 10.12
C PHE A 61 6.95 -6.71 9.28
N GLY A 62 5.85 -7.09 8.62
CA GLY A 62 5.78 -8.27 7.78
C GLY A 62 6.79 -8.24 6.63
N GLN A 63 7.01 -7.09 5.99
CA GLN A 63 7.99 -6.97 4.91
C GLN A 63 9.41 -7.30 5.36
N MET A 64 9.80 -6.92 6.58
CA MET A 64 11.11 -7.25 7.14
C MET A 64 11.25 -8.75 7.46
N VAL A 65 10.15 -9.40 7.85
CA VAL A 65 10.16 -10.80 8.32
C VAL A 65 10.06 -11.79 7.14
N TYR A 66 9.15 -11.52 6.18
CA TYR A 66 8.87 -12.49 5.11
C TYR A 66 10.02 -12.66 4.13
N GLY A 67 10.81 -11.63 3.83
CA GLY A 67 11.96 -11.77 2.93
C GLY A 67 12.90 -12.91 3.36
N PRO A 68 13.53 -12.82 4.54
CA PRO A 68 14.39 -13.87 5.07
C PRO A 68 13.72 -15.24 5.23
N LEU A 69 12.45 -15.28 5.63
CA LEU A 69 11.73 -16.55 5.79
C LEU A 69 11.53 -17.27 4.45
N LEU A 70 11.18 -16.51 3.40
CA LEU A 70 11.00 -17.02 2.04
C LEU A 70 12.32 -17.54 1.43
N ASP A 71 13.44 -16.91 1.76
CA ASP A 71 14.76 -17.33 1.30
C ASP A 71 15.26 -18.59 2.02
N LYS A 72 14.94 -18.76 3.31
CA LYS A 72 15.35 -19.91 4.10
C LYS A 72 14.47 -21.15 3.90
N TYR A 73 13.14 -20.97 4.00
CA TYR A 73 12.21 -22.10 4.07
C TYR A 73 11.53 -22.42 2.73
N GLY A 74 11.87 -21.72 1.63
CA GLY A 74 11.17 -21.79 0.36
C GLY A 74 9.97 -20.82 0.33
N ARG A 75 9.36 -20.68 -0.85
CA ARG A 75 8.32 -19.66 -1.04
C ARG A 75 6.98 -20.06 -0.44
N LYS A 76 6.58 -21.31 -0.67
CA LYS A 76 5.21 -21.78 -0.37
C LYS A 76 4.92 -21.91 1.12
N LYS A 77 5.86 -22.40 1.94
CA LYS A 77 5.62 -22.64 3.37
C LYS A 77 5.31 -21.36 4.15
N PRO A 78 6.19 -20.31 4.12
CA PRO A 78 5.89 -19.07 4.84
C PRO A 78 4.63 -18.37 4.32
N LEU A 79 4.35 -18.48 3.01
CA LEU A 79 3.17 -17.92 2.38
C LEU A 79 1.88 -18.58 2.91
N LEU A 80 1.86 -19.91 3.02
CA LEU A 80 0.71 -20.65 3.58
C LEU A 80 0.50 -20.32 5.06
N VAL A 81 1.58 -20.20 5.85
CA VAL A 81 1.48 -19.75 7.25
C VAL A 81 0.89 -18.34 7.32
N GLY A 82 1.34 -17.42 6.47
CA GLY A 82 0.79 -16.07 6.38
C GLY A 82 -0.71 -16.07 6.05
N LEU A 83 -1.12 -16.83 5.05
CA LEU A 83 -2.54 -16.95 4.67
C LEU A 83 -3.39 -17.58 5.80
N ALA A 84 -2.84 -18.54 6.54
CA ALA A 84 -3.52 -19.12 7.70
C ALA A 84 -3.71 -18.08 8.82
N ILE A 85 -2.68 -17.29 9.13
CA ILE A 85 -2.77 -16.17 10.10
C ILE A 85 -3.82 -15.16 9.63
N TYR A 86 -3.80 -14.79 8.35
CA TYR A 86 -4.77 -13.87 7.78
C TYR A 86 -6.20 -14.39 7.91
N PHE A 87 -6.43 -15.65 7.56
CA PHE A 87 -7.74 -16.31 7.64
C PHE A 87 -8.28 -16.30 9.06
N VAL A 88 -7.47 -16.76 10.02
CA VAL A 88 -7.86 -16.81 11.44
C VAL A 88 -8.13 -15.40 11.98
N ALA A 89 -7.26 -14.43 11.68
CA ALA A 89 -7.46 -13.04 12.10
C ALA A 89 -8.75 -12.44 11.51
N SER A 90 -9.04 -12.72 10.22
CA SER A 90 -10.28 -12.27 9.57
C SER A 90 -11.52 -12.87 10.23
N LEU A 91 -11.49 -14.18 10.56
CA LEU A 91 -12.59 -14.82 11.30
C LEU A 91 -12.76 -14.22 12.68
N MET A 92 -11.67 -13.97 13.42
CA MET A 92 -11.76 -13.38 14.75
C MET A 92 -12.30 -11.95 14.71
N CYS A 93 -12.05 -11.19 13.64
CA CYS A 93 -12.66 -9.86 13.46
C CYS A 93 -14.21 -9.89 13.45
N ILE A 94 -14.80 -11.00 12.95
CA ILE A 94 -16.27 -11.16 12.92
C ILE A 94 -16.88 -11.25 14.33
N PHE A 95 -16.14 -11.81 15.29
CA PHE A 95 -16.64 -12.07 16.64
C PHE A 95 -16.18 -11.03 17.66
N THR A 96 -15.38 -10.04 17.26
CA THR A 96 -14.90 -9.03 18.20
C THR A 96 -16.00 -8.05 18.58
N ARG A 97 -15.98 -7.64 19.85
CA ARG A 97 -16.91 -6.63 20.43
C ARG A 97 -16.17 -5.46 21.07
N ASP A 98 -14.87 -5.37 20.86
CA ASP A 98 -14.01 -4.34 21.43
C ASP A 98 -13.08 -3.78 20.34
N ILE A 99 -13.01 -2.46 20.23
CA ILE A 99 -12.22 -1.78 19.20
C ILE A 99 -10.72 -2.07 19.34
N ASN A 100 -10.20 -2.24 20.57
CA ASN A 100 -8.79 -2.55 20.77
C ASN A 100 -8.46 -3.96 20.30
N HIS A 101 -9.37 -4.91 20.47
CA HIS A 101 -9.23 -6.24 19.89
C HIS A 101 -9.25 -6.17 18.36
N LEU A 102 -10.14 -5.37 17.77
CA LEU A 102 -10.16 -5.17 16.32
C LEU A 102 -8.83 -4.56 15.84
N ILE A 103 -8.29 -3.54 16.53
CA ILE A 103 -6.98 -2.95 16.20
C ILE A 103 -5.86 -4.02 16.19
N PHE A 104 -5.82 -4.88 17.22
CA PHE A 104 -4.83 -5.96 17.27
C PHE A 104 -5.03 -7.02 16.19
N LEU A 105 -6.26 -7.42 15.92
CA LEU A 105 -6.57 -8.39 14.87
C LEU A 105 -6.24 -7.86 13.48
N ARG A 106 -6.40 -6.57 13.25
CA ARG A 106 -5.99 -5.92 12.00
C ARG A 106 -4.48 -5.95 11.80
N PHE A 107 -3.70 -5.80 12.88
CA PHE A 107 -2.25 -6.01 12.82
C PHE A 107 -1.90 -7.46 12.40
N LEU A 108 -2.51 -8.46 13.02
CA LEU A 108 -2.28 -9.87 12.67
C LEU A 108 -2.72 -10.18 11.23
N GLN A 109 -3.87 -9.65 10.81
CA GLN A 109 -4.38 -9.78 9.46
C GLN A 109 -3.39 -9.20 8.43
N ALA A 110 -2.83 -8.01 8.71
CA ALA A 110 -1.85 -7.36 7.86
C ALA A 110 -0.54 -8.16 7.77
N LEU A 111 -0.07 -8.67 8.92
CA LEU A 111 1.09 -9.55 8.96
C LEU A 111 0.89 -10.78 8.06
N GLY A 112 -0.30 -11.38 8.13
CA GLY A 112 -0.64 -12.53 7.27
C GLY A 112 -0.68 -12.18 5.79
N SER A 113 -1.30 -11.04 5.41
CA SER A 113 -1.41 -10.61 4.00
C SER A 113 -0.06 -10.29 3.37
N CYS A 114 0.88 -9.79 4.17
CA CYS A 114 2.22 -9.42 3.71
C CYS A 114 2.97 -10.62 3.11
N GLY A 115 2.79 -11.83 3.68
CA GLY A 115 3.35 -13.07 3.11
C GLY A 115 2.93 -13.29 1.67
N GLY A 116 1.66 -13.05 1.35
CA GLY A 116 1.12 -13.13 -0.03
C GLY A 116 1.78 -12.10 -0.96
N MET A 117 1.85 -10.85 -0.54
CA MET A 117 2.40 -9.76 -1.34
C MET A 117 3.90 -9.95 -1.65
N VAL A 118 4.70 -10.30 -0.66
CA VAL A 118 6.15 -10.51 -0.82
C VAL A 118 6.42 -11.82 -1.56
N GLY A 119 5.72 -12.89 -1.19
CA GLY A 119 5.86 -14.20 -1.81
C GLY A 119 5.49 -14.21 -3.28
N ALA A 120 4.38 -13.56 -3.67
CA ALA A 120 3.98 -13.47 -5.07
C ALA A 120 5.06 -12.82 -5.94
N ARG A 121 5.66 -11.71 -5.48
CA ARG A 121 6.75 -11.03 -6.21
C ARG A 121 7.98 -11.92 -6.37
N ALA A 122 8.40 -12.63 -5.31
CA ALA A 122 9.51 -13.56 -5.36
C ALA A 122 9.24 -14.72 -6.34
N MET A 123 8.04 -15.33 -6.28
CA MET A 123 7.67 -16.43 -7.16
C MET A 123 7.61 -16.02 -8.63
N VAL A 124 7.23 -14.77 -8.94
CA VAL A 124 7.30 -14.27 -10.33
C VAL A 124 8.73 -14.34 -10.87
N THR A 125 9.73 -13.92 -10.09
CA THR A 125 11.13 -13.96 -10.51
C THR A 125 11.68 -15.39 -10.60
N ASP A 126 11.14 -16.31 -9.83
CA ASP A 126 11.53 -17.73 -9.84
C ASP A 126 10.93 -18.48 -11.04
N TYR A 127 9.65 -18.21 -11.39
CA TYR A 127 8.93 -18.96 -12.45
C TYR A 127 9.20 -18.44 -13.86
N TYR A 128 9.53 -17.15 -14.01
CA TYR A 128 9.55 -16.49 -15.32
C TYR A 128 10.93 -15.93 -15.64
N SER A 129 11.33 -16.00 -16.91
CA SER A 129 12.51 -15.28 -17.40
C SER A 129 12.32 -13.76 -17.21
N SER A 130 13.42 -13.00 -17.15
CA SER A 130 13.37 -11.54 -16.91
C SER A 130 12.38 -10.81 -17.85
N ARG A 131 12.30 -11.19 -19.12
CA ARG A 131 11.38 -10.60 -20.10
C ARG A 131 9.91 -10.96 -19.82
N GLU A 132 9.65 -12.18 -19.40
CA GLU A 132 8.30 -12.64 -19.05
C GLU A 132 7.87 -12.12 -17.70
N ALA A 133 8.79 -12.09 -16.71
CA ALA A 133 8.55 -11.52 -15.39
C ALA A 133 8.09 -10.06 -15.48
N ALA A 134 8.67 -9.25 -16.35
CA ALA A 134 8.23 -7.88 -16.58
C ALA A 134 6.76 -7.78 -17.03
N LYS A 135 6.30 -8.71 -17.89
CA LYS A 135 4.88 -8.77 -18.30
C LYS A 135 3.97 -9.19 -17.14
N VAL A 136 4.40 -10.18 -16.36
CA VAL A 136 3.64 -10.66 -15.19
C VAL A 136 3.55 -9.56 -14.13
N PHE A 137 4.65 -8.88 -13.80
CA PHE A 137 4.61 -7.72 -12.90
C PHE A 137 3.66 -6.63 -13.38
N SER A 138 3.61 -6.35 -14.68
CA SER A 138 2.65 -5.39 -15.23
C SER A 138 1.20 -5.80 -15.01
N LEU A 139 0.89 -7.11 -15.08
CA LEU A 139 -0.44 -7.63 -14.74
C LEU A 139 -0.73 -7.54 -13.25
N LEU A 140 0.23 -7.88 -12.38
CA LEU A 140 0.06 -7.73 -10.94
C LEU A 140 -0.17 -6.26 -10.54
N MET A 141 0.57 -5.33 -11.15
CA MET A 141 0.38 -3.90 -10.93
C MET A 141 -0.99 -3.42 -11.42
N LEU A 142 -1.53 -4.00 -12.50
CA LEU A 142 -2.89 -3.72 -12.94
C LEU A 142 -3.92 -4.19 -11.90
N VAL A 143 -3.75 -5.40 -11.35
CA VAL A 143 -4.65 -5.94 -10.31
C VAL A 143 -4.60 -5.06 -9.05
N ILE A 144 -3.40 -4.69 -8.59
CA ILE A 144 -3.22 -3.78 -7.44
C ILE A 144 -3.82 -2.39 -7.73
N GLY A 145 -3.65 -1.86 -8.94
CA GLY A 145 -4.17 -0.55 -9.32
C GLY A 145 -5.69 -0.51 -9.49
N VAL A 146 -6.31 -1.64 -9.83
CA VAL A 146 -7.78 -1.75 -9.95
C VAL A 146 -8.43 -1.99 -8.57
N SER A 147 -7.70 -2.56 -7.61
CA SER A 147 -8.20 -2.81 -6.25
C SER A 147 -8.84 -1.57 -5.59
N PRO A 148 -8.18 -0.39 -5.54
CA PRO A 148 -8.78 0.80 -4.94
C PRO A 148 -10.01 1.34 -5.69
N ILE A 149 -10.21 0.94 -6.95
CA ILE A 149 -11.40 1.32 -7.72
C ILE A 149 -12.59 0.42 -7.35
N LEU A 150 -12.35 -0.89 -7.24
CA LEU A 150 -13.40 -1.87 -7.01
C LEU A 150 -13.73 -2.08 -5.53
N ALA A 151 -12.72 -2.14 -4.67
CA ALA A 151 -12.91 -2.57 -3.29
C ALA A 151 -13.83 -1.64 -2.48
N PRO A 152 -13.70 -0.30 -2.48
CA PRO A 152 -14.63 0.55 -1.73
C PRO A 152 -16.05 0.47 -2.27
N SER A 153 -16.24 0.33 -3.58
CA SER A 153 -17.56 0.18 -4.17
C SER A 153 -18.21 -1.15 -3.77
N ILE A 154 -17.44 -2.24 -3.74
CA ILE A 154 -17.91 -3.53 -3.23
C ILE A 154 -18.22 -3.44 -1.73
N GLY A 155 -17.35 -2.78 -0.94
CA GLY A 155 -17.56 -2.55 0.48
C GLY A 155 -18.84 -1.76 0.76
N ALA A 156 -19.05 -0.67 0.03
CA ALA A 156 -20.27 0.14 0.10
C ALA A 156 -21.52 -0.69 -0.24
N PHE A 157 -21.49 -1.46 -1.33
CA PHE A 157 -22.59 -2.36 -1.70
C PHE A 157 -22.88 -3.41 -0.62
N MET A 158 -21.85 -3.98 0.00
CA MET A 158 -22.03 -4.93 1.10
C MET A 158 -22.72 -4.25 2.30
N LEU A 159 -22.34 -3.03 2.63
CA LEU A 159 -22.92 -2.30 3.77
C LEU A 159 -24.36 -1.83 3.57
N THR A 160 -24.87 -1.76 2.33
CA THR A 160 -26.28 -1.48 2.07
C THR A 160 -27.19 -2.69 2.23
N HIS A 161 -26.63 -3.91 2.14
CA HIS A 161 -27.41 -5.15 2.17
C HIS A 161 -27.08 -6.03 3.38
N PHE A 162 -25.91 -5.83 3.98
CA PHE A 162 -25.36 -6.66 5.04
C PHE A 162 -24.69 -5.79 6.11
N ASP A 163 -24.45 -6.39 7.27
CA ASP A 163 -23.66 -5.81 8.34
C ASP A 163 -22.15 -5.77 8.00
N TRP A 164 -21.39 -4.88 8.64
CA TRP A 164 -19.95 -4.72 8.43
C TRP A 164 -19.14 -6.01 8.71
N HIS A 165 -19.61 -6.89 9.56
CA HIS A 165 -18.98 -8.18 9.85
C HIS A 165 -18.85 -9.06 8.59
N TYR A 166 -19.76 -8.93 7.63
CA TYR A 166 -19.69 -9.66 6.35
C TYR A 166 -18.52 -9.25 5.48
N ILE A 167 -17.95 -8.06 5.67
CA ILE A 167 -16.70 -7.65 5.01
C ILE A 167 -15.57 -8.58 5.45
N PHE A 168 -15.45 -8.84 6.75
CA PHE A 168 -14.43 -9.75 7.27
C PHE A 168 -14.72 -11.21 6.92
N LEU A 169 -15.99 -11.61 6.85
CA LEU A 169 -16.37 -12.93 6.36
C LEU A 169 -15.96 -13.11 4.89
N PHE A 170 -16.21 -12.13 4.05
CA PHE A 170 -15.79 -12.15 2.65
C PHE A 170 -14.26 -12.28 2.53
N LEU A 171 -13.50 -11.50 3.31
CA LEU A 171 -12.05 -11.57 3.33
C LEU A 171 -11.54 -12.92 3.87
N ALA A 172 -12.19 -13.50 4.86
CA ALA A 172 -11.89 -14.83 5.38
C ALA A 172 -12.11 -15.90 4.30
N VAL A 173 -13.27 -15.91 3.64
CA VAL A 173 -13.59 -16.87 2.57
C VAL A 173 -12.61 -16.71 1.40
N LEU A 174 -12.34 -15.46 0.98
CA LEU A 174 -11.37 -15.19 -0.08
C LEU A 174 -9.98 -15.72 0.27
N SER A 175 -9.51 -15.48 1.49
CA SER A 175 -8.20 -15.97 1.92
C SER A 175 -8.13 -17.48 2.03
N LEU A 176 -9.21 -18.15 2.45
CA LEU A 176 -9.31 -19.61 2.47
C LEU A 176 -9.24 -20.18 1.05
N LEU A 177 -9.93 -19.59 0.10
CA LEU A 177 -9.87 -20.00 -1.31
C LEU A 177 -8.46 -19.83 -1.87
N ILE A 178 -7.80 -18.69 -1.57
CA ILE A 178 -6.41 -18.44 -1.98
C ILE A 178 -5.47 -19.45 -1.29
N PHE A 179 -5.67 -19.74 0.00
CA PHE A 179 -4.90 -20.75 0.72
C PHE A 179 -5.00 -22.14 0.07
N ILE A 180 -6.21 -22.58 -0.21
CA ILE A 180 -6.48 -23.88 -0.88
C ILE A 180 -5.84 -23.89 -2.27
N ALA A 181 -6.06 -22.84 -3.07
CA ALA A 181 -5.47 -22.73 -4.40
C ALA A 181 -3.93 -22.74 -4.34
N THR A 182 -3.35 -22.02 -3.39
CA THR A 182 -1.88 -21.99 -3.18
C THR A 182 -1.36 -23.34 -2.73
N ALA A 183 -2.07 -24.02 -1.81
CA ALA A 183 -1.65 -25.30 -1.28
C ALA A 183 -1.64 -26.41 -2.35
N PHE A 184 -2.65 -26.47 -3.20
CA PHE A 184 -2.84 -27.57 -4.14
C PHE A 184 -2.45 -27.27 -5.58
N LEU A 185 -2.57 -26.02 -6.04
CA LEU A 185 -2.37 -25.66 -7.44
C LEU A 185 -1.06 -24.89 -7.70
N LEU A 186 -0.47 -24.25 -6.67
CA LEU A 186 0.77 -23.50 -6.84
C LEU A 186 1.96 -24.40 -6.49
N PRO A 187 2.85 -24.75 -7.44
CA PRO A 187 4.05 -25.52 -7.14
C PRO A 187 5.03 -24.71 -6.32
N GLU A 188 5.98 -25.36 -5.62
CA GLU A 188 7.10 -24.68 -5.00
C GLU A 188 8.03 -24.12 -6.09
N SER A 189 8.37 -22.84 -6.03
CA SER A 189 9.25 -22.20 -7.00
C SER A 189 10.72 -22.21 -6.59
N TYR A 190 10.98 -22.28 -5.28
CA TYR A 190 12.29 -22.27 -4.68
C TYR A 190 12.30 -23.11 -3.41
N ALA A 191 13.15 -24.13 -3.35
CA ALA A 191 13.17 -25.08 -2.23
C ALA A 191 13.71 -24.50 -0.90
N GLY A 192 14.21 -23.26 -0.93
CA GLY A 192 14.86 -22.61 0.20
C GLY A 192 16.36 -22.95 0.30
N ASN A 193 17.08 -22.12 1.02
CA ASN A 193 18.49 -22.32 1.32
C ASN A 193 18.65 -22.63 2.81
N LYS A 194 18.97 -23.88 3.15
CA LYS A 194 19.16 -24.32 4.55
C LYS A 194 20.31 -23.60 5.23
N ASP A 195 21.34 -23.20 4.46
CA ASP A 195 22.52 -22.49 4.97
C ASP A 195 22.26 -20.99 5.14
N PHE A 196 21.11 -20.49 4.68
CA PHE A 196 20.72 -19.09 4.88
C PHE A 196 20.55 -18.81 6.38
N SER A 197 21.35 -17.87 6.87
CA SER A 197 21.33 -17.50 8.28
C SER A 197 20.18 -16.54 8.57
N LEU A 198 19.26 -16.94 9.46
CA LEU A 198 18.27 -16.04 10.06
C LEU A 198 18.84 -15.31 11.29
N ALA A 199 20.15 -15.41 11.56
CA ALA A 199 20.75 -14.67 12.65
C ALA A 199 20.44 -13.18 12.53
N PRO A 200 19.88 -12.54 13.55
CA PRO A 200 19.49 -11.12 13.50
C PRO A 200 20.64 -10.22 13.05
N LYS A 201 21.86 -10.54 13.45
CA LYS A 201 23.07 -9.79 13.07
C LYS A 201 23.32 -9.75 11.56
N SER A 202 23.11 -10.87 10.85
CA SER A 202 23.29 -10.93 9.40
C SER A 202 22.22 -10.11 8.68
N ILE A 203 20.96 -10.24 9.09
CA ILE A 203 19.83 -9.50 8.52
C ILE A 203 20.00 -8.00 8.77
N ILE A 204 20.32 -7.61 10.00
CA ILE A 204 20.56 -6.21 10.38
C ILE A 204 21.72 -5.63 9.58
N ASN A 205 22.81 -6.39 9.38
CA ASN A 205 23.96 -5.92 8.61
C ASN A 205 23.60 -5.64 7.13
N ASN A 206 22.79 -6.50 6.51
CA ASN A 206 22.30 -6.27 5.15
C ASN A 206 21.42 -5.01 5.08
N PHE A 207 20.51 -4.83 6.02
CA PHE A 207 19.68 -3.62 6.10
C PHE A 207 20.52 -2.38 6.38
N TRP A 208 21.55 -2.48 7.24
CA TRP A 208 22.46 -1.38 7.52
C TRP A 208 23.23 -0.94 6.28
N GLN A 209 23.74 -1.89 5.48
CA GLN A 209 24.40 -1.59 4.21
C GLN A 209 23.48 -0.84 3.25
N VAL A 210 22.19 -1.22 3.21
CA VAL A 210 21.20 -0.59 2.35
C VAL A 210 20.86 0.81 2.83
N ILE A 211 20.56 0.99 4.13
CA ILE A 211 20.13 2.30 4.67
C ILE A 211 21.28 3.32 4.69
N SER A 212 22.53 2.84 4.78
CA SER A 212 23.72 3.70 4.74
C SER A 212 24.03 4.25 3.35
N ASN A 213 23.39 3.71 2.30
CA ASN A 213 23.55 4.23 0.95
C ASN A 213 22.76 5.53 0.78
N LYS A 214 23.46 6.63 0.46
CA LYS A 214 22.87 7.98 0.36
C LYS A 214 21.80 8.08 -0.74
N VAL A 215 21.97 7.39 -1.86
CA VAL A 215 20.98 7.38 -2.96
C VAL A 215 19.71 6.67 -2.51
N PHE A 216 19.88 5.50 -1.90
CA PHE A 216 18.74 4.72 -1.37
C PHE A 216 17.94 5.54 -0.37
N ILE A 217 18.57 5.99 0.72
CA ILE A 217 17.83 6.63 1.81
C ILE A 217 17.17 7.94 1.34
N SER A 218 17.83 8.72 0.47
CA SER A 218 17.28 9.96 -0.06
C SER A 218 16.01 9.71 -0.87
N TYR A 219 16.07 8.86 -1.89
CA TYR A 219 14.92 8.60 -2.76
C TYR A 219 13.85 7.74 -2.10
N CYS A 220 14.23 6.85 -1.18
CA CYS A 220 13.29 6.13 -0.32
C CYS A 220 12.47 7.09 0.54
N LEU A 221 13.11 8.06 1.22
CA LEU A 221 12.42 9.05 2.03
C LEU A 221 11.58 10.01 1.19
N ILE A 222 12.08 10.49 0.05
CA ILE A 222 11.30 11.33 -0.87
C ILE A 222 10.00 10.63 -1.25
N GLY A 223 10.07 9.40 -1.76
CA GLY A 223 8.88 8.64 -2.18
C GLY A 223 7.95 8.29 -1.03
N SER A 224 8.51 7.89 0.12
CA SER A 224 7.72 7.50 1.29
C SER A 224 7.01 8.68 1.95
N ILE A 225 7.67 9.85 2.06
CA ILE A 225 7.07 11.07 2.61
C ILE A 225 6.00 11.62 1.66
N ALA A 226 6.21 11.57 0.33
CA ALA A 226 5.16 11.89 -0.64
C ALA A 226 3.94 10.97 -0.50
N SER A 227 4.17 9.69 -0.18
CA SER A 227 3.10 8.71 0.06
C SER A 227 2.29 9.00 1.33
N ALA A 228 2.83 9.76 2.30
CA ALA A 228 2.10 10.13 3.52
C ALA A 228 0.74 10.78 3.21
N GLY A 229 0.67 11.60 2.13
CA GLY A 229 -0.57 12.19 1.67
C GLY A 229 -1.61 11.17 1.21
N THR A 230 -1.19 10.10 0.54
CA THR A 230 -2.07 9.01 0.14
C THR A 230 -2.63 8.26 1.36
N TYR A 231 -1.78 7.98 2.35
CA TYR A 231 -2.21 7.30 3.57
C TYR A 231 -3.07 8.17 4.47
N ALA A 232 -2.82 9.49 4.49
CA ALA A 232 -3.70 10.45 5.14
C ALA A 232 -5.09 10.48 4.49
N TYR A 233 -5.16 10.46 3.15
CA TYR A 233 -6.42 10.32 2.42
C TYR A 233 -7.13 9.01 2.77
N LEU A 234 -6.44 7.87 2.79
CA LEU A 234 -7.05 6.60 3.17
C LEU A 234 -7.63 6.64 4.58
N ALA A 235 -6.92 7.24 5.55
CA ALA A 235 -7.38 7.32 6.93
C ALA A 235 -8.56 8.29 7.12
N GLY A 236 -8.52 9.46 6.46
CA GLY A 236 -9.50 10.54 6.70
C GLY A 236 -10.65 10.60 5.70
N SER A 237 -10.58 9.91 4.56
CA SER A 237 -11.54 10.07 3.46
C SER A 237 -12.97 9.67 3.82
N SER A 238 -13.15 8.62 4.62
CA SER A 238 -14.48 8.19 5.08
C SER A 238 -15.16 9.31 5.84
N PHE A 239 -14.50 9.85 6.87
CA PHE A 239 -15.01 10.96 7.66
C PHE A 239 -15.30 12.20 6.77
N VAL A 240 -14.33 12.65 5.99
CA VAL A 240 -14.47 13.87 5.18
C VAL A 240 -15.60 13.74 4.16
N MET A 241 -15.74 12.60 3.51
CA MET A 241 -16.75 12.43 2.47
C MET A 241 -18.13 12.07 3.05
N GLN A 242 -18.22 11.16 4.00
CA GLN A 242 -19.51 10.70 4.50
C GLN A 242 -20.05 11.61 5.62
N GLN A 243 -19.24 11.98 6.62
CA GLN A 243 -19.74 12.81 7.74
C GLN A 243 -19.71 14.29 7.42
N TYR A 244 -18.57 14.82 6.93
CA TYR A 244 -18.43 16.27 6.70
C TYR A 244 -19.23 16.75 5.47
N PHE A 245 -19.17 16.01 4.35
CA PHE A 245 -19.92 16.34 3.11
C PHE A 245 -21.28 15.61 2.98
N GLY A 246 -21.59 14.66 3.87
CA GLY A 246 -22.90 13.99 3.91
C GLY A 246 -23.14 12.99 2.77
N LEU A 247 -22.09 12.41 2.18
CA LEU A 247 -22.23 11.42 1.11
C LEU A 247 -22.79 10.10 1.66
N SER A 248 -23.66 9.46 0.87
CA SER A 248 -24.02 8.07 1.13
C SER A 248 -22.84 7.13 0.93
N LYS A 249 -22.94 5.89 1.45
CA LYS A 249 -21.88 4.86 1.29
C LYS A 249 -21.59 4.58 -0.18
N GLU A 250 -22.62 4.53 -1.02
CA GLU A 250 -22.50 4.32 -2.47
C GLU A 250 -21.78 5.50 -3.15
N GLN A 251 -22.17 6.73 -2.80
CA GLN A 251 -21.56 7.95 -3.33
C GLN A 251 -20.07 8.02 -2.91
N TYR A 252 -19.76 7.64 -1.66
CA TYR A 252 -18.37 7.52 -1.20
C TYR A 252 -17.58 6.51 -2.03
N GLY A 253 -18.13 5.32 -2.28
CA GLY A 253 -17.48 4.30 -3.11
C GLY A 253 -17.16 4.80 -4.52
N LEU A 254 -18.10 5.52 -5.15
CA LEU A 254 -17.91 6.12 -6.49
C LEU A 254 -16.88 7.25 -6.46
N ALA A 255 -16.91 8.13 -5.45
CA ALA A 255 -15.96 9.21 -5.29
C ALA A 255 -14.53 8.66 -5.07
N PHE A 256 -14.41 7.61 -4.25
CA PHE A 256 -13.14 6.95 -4.02
C PHE A 256 -12.59 6.29 -5.30
N ALA A 257 -13.45 5.59 -6.06
CA ALA A 257 -13.07 4.99 -7.34
C ALA A 257 -12.59 6.04 -8.35
N PHE A 258 -13.27 7.19 -8.43
CA PHE A 258 -12.86 8.32 -9.25
C PHE A 258 -11.45 8.82 -8.86
N VAL A 259 -11.23 9.07 -7.58
CA VAL A 259 -9.93 9.53 -7.06
C VAL A 259 -8.83 8.49 -7.28
N ALA A 260 -9.11 7.21 -7.06
CA ALA A 260 -8.15 6.13 -7.27
C ALA A 260 -7.74 5.98 -8.76
N SER A 261 -8.67 6.29 -9.69
CA SER A 261 -8.38 6.27 -11.13
C SER A 261 -7.24 7.21 -11.52
N ALA A 262 -7.02 8.30 -10.76
CA ALA A 262 -5.92 9.24 -10.98
C ALA A 262 -4.55 8.56 -10.93
N MET A 263 -4.32 7.69 -9.93
CA MET A 263 -3.06 6.95 -9.81
C MET A 263 -2.86 5.95 -10.96
N VAL A 264 -3.94 5.29 -11.40
CA VAL A 264 -3.88 4.35 -12.52
C VAL A 264 -3.54 5.09 -13.81
N ILE A 265 -4.20 6.19 -14.08
CA ILE A 265 -3.94 7.05 -15.25
C ILE A 265 -2.48 7.54 -15.22
N ALA A 266 -2.04 8.07 -14.09
CA ALA A 266 -0.68 8.57 -13.93
C ALA A 266 0.39 7.51 -14.18
N THR A 267 0.22 6.29 -13.65
CA THR A 267 1.15 5.18 -13.88
C THR A 267 1.21 4.73 -15.34
N GLN A 268 0.10 4.78 -16.09
CA GLN A 268 0.12 4.50 -17.52
C GLN A 268 0.84 5.61 -18.30
N LEU A 269 0.57 6.87 -17.97
CA LEU A 269 1.24 8.00 -18.58
C LEU A 269 2.75 8.05 -18.25
N ASN A 270 3.15 7.60 -17.07
CA ASN A 270 4.55 7.54 -16.66
C ASN A 270 5.42 6.76 -17.66
N ARG A 271 4.91 5.67 -18.23
CA ARG A 271 5.62 4.89 -19.28
C ARG A 271 5.92 5.72 -20.51
N TYR A 272 5.07 6.67 -20.84
CA TYR A 272 5.26 7.57 -21.99
C TYR A 272 6.33 8.63 -21.68
N PHE A 273 6.25 9.22 -20.48
CA PHE A 273 7.23 10.24 -20.04
C PHE A 273 8.65 9.67 -19.89
N LEU A 274 8.80 8.44 -19.40
CA LEU A 274 10.08 7.75 -19.27
C LEU A 274 10.83 7.53 -20.61
N LYS A 275 10.16 7.70 -21.77
CA LYS A 275 10.85 7.65 -23.07
C LYS A 275 11.70 8.90 -23.34
N LYS A 276 11.42 10.02 -22.66
CA LYS A 276 12.06 11.33 -22.90
C LYS A 276 12.72 11.93 -21.67
N HIS A 277 12.36 11.49 -20.48
CA HIS A 277 12.82 12.08 -19.22
C HIS A 277 13.32 11.00 -18.26
N SER A 278 14.29 11.35 -17.40
CA SER A 278 14.77 10.44 -16.37
C SER A 278 13.77 10.33 -15.21
N SER A 279 13.88 9.25 -14.43
CA SER A 279 13.05 9.04 -13.23
C SER A 279 13.21 10.19 -12.21
N GLU A 280 14.41 10.76 -12.07
CA GLU A 280 14.66 11.91 -11.19
C GLU A 280 13.91 13.15 -11.66
N GLN A 281 13.93 13.45 -12.98
CA GLN A 281 13.23 14.59 -13.55
C GLN A 281 11.73 14.48 -13.38
N ILE A 282 11.17 13.29 -13.66
CA ILE A 282 9.73 13.03 -13.53
C ILE A 282 9.31 13.15 -12.08
N SER A 283 10.05 12.51 -11.14
CA SER A 283 9.71 12.55 -9.73
C SER A 283 9.81 13.96 -9.15
N GLN A 284 10.77 14.78 -9.60
CA GLN A 284 10.90 16.18 -9.16
C GLN A 284 9.70 17.02 -9.62
N LEU A 285 9.34 16.94 -10.91
CA LEU A 285 8.20 17.68 -11.45
C LEU A 285 6.90 17.27 -10.75
N ALA A 286 6.70 15.97 -10.54
CA ALA A 286 5.53 15.43 -9.87
C ALA A 286 5.46 15.84 -8.38
N ASN A 287 6.60 15.90 -7.67
CA ASN A 287 6.65 16.43 -6.29
C ASN A 287 6.27 17.91 -6.24
N THR A 288 6.77 18.71 -7.20
CA THR A 288 6.40 20.14 -7.31
C THR A 288 4.89 20.29 -7.55
N TRP A 289 4.34 19.46 -8.46
CA TRP A 289 2.91 19.42 -8.74
C TRP A 289 2.10 19.03 -7.50
N GLN A 290 2.50 17.95 -6.81
CA GLN A 290 1.80 17.46 -5.62
C GLN A 290 1.81 18.50 -4.49
N ALA A 291 2.94 19.18 -4.25
CA ALA A 291 3.05 20.25 -3.27
C ALA A 291 2.17 21.46 -3.64
N PHE A 292 2.14 21.85 -4.92
CA PHE A 292 1.28 22.93 -5.42
C PHE A 292 -0.20 22.61 -5.17
N ILE A 293 -0.67 21.40 -5.51
CA ILE A 293 -2.06 20.98 -5.25
C ILE A 293 -2.33 20.92 -3.73
N GLY A 294 -1.37 20.44 -2.93
CA GLY A 294 -1.49 20.45 -1.46
C GLY A 294 -1.70 21.86 -0.89
N VAL A 295 -0.96 22.84 -1.39
CA VAL A 295 -1.14 24.26 -1.02
C VAL A 295 -2.52 24.77 -1.46
N LEU A 296 -2.99 24.43 -2.67
CA LEU A 296 -4.33 24.82 -3.13
C LEU A 296 -5.44 24.24 -2.23
N MET A 297 -5.28 23.00 -1.73
CA MET A 297 -6.22 22.42 -0.77
C MET A 297 -6.31 23.25 0.52
N ILE A 298 -5.17 23.67 1.06
CA ILE A 298 -5.14 24.51 2.28
C ILE A 298 -5.71 25.90 2.01
N VAL A 299 -5.41 26.50 0.87
CA VAL A 299 -6.00 27.80 0.48
C VAL A 299 -7.52 27.69 0.37
N ALA A 300 -8.04 26.65 -0.30
CA ALA A 300 -9.48 26.42 -0.43
C ALA A 300 -10.16 26.23 0.94
N LEU A 301 -9.48 25.56 1.86
CA LEU A 301 -9.97 25.36 3.24
C LEU A 301 -9.99 26.69 4.03
N LEU A 302 -8.94 27.49 3.94
CA LEU A 302 -8.84 28.80 4.63
C LEU A 302 -9.82 29.84 4.10
N THR A 303 -10.11 29.81 2.80
CA THR A 303 -11.04 30.72 2.14
C THR A 303 -12.52 30.26 2.21
N ASN A 304 -12.79 29.13 2.90
CA ASN A 304 -14.12 28.52 2.95
C ASN A 304 -14.72 28.21 1.56
N THR A 305 -13.91 28.00 0.54
CA THR A 305 -14.34 27.59 -0.80
C THR A 305 -14.30 26.09 -1.02
N LEU A 306 -13.99 25.31 0.05
CA LEU A 306 -13.88 23.85 0.01
C LEU A 306 -15.25 23.19 -0.07
N THR A 307 -15.79 23.08 -1.28
CA THR A 307 -16.99 22.28 -1.57
C THR A 307 -16.62 20.83 -1.90
N PHE A 308 -17.59 19.91 -1.87
CA PHE A 308 -17.31 18.51 -2.24
C PHE A 308 -16.68 18.36 -3.64
N PRO A 309 -17.20 18.98 -4.74
CA PRO A 309 -16.56 18.87 -6.05
C PRO A 309 -15.13 19.40 -6.09
N VAL A 310 -14.86 20.53 -5.42
CA VAL A 310 -13.52 21.13 -5.34
C VAL A 310 -12.58 20.18 -4.61
N THR A 311 -13.00 19.64 -3.48
CA THR A 311 -12.22 18.66 -2.70
C THR A 311 -11.92 17.42 -3.54
N LEU A 312 -12.89 16.86 -4.21
CA LEU A 312 -12.77 15.67 -5.04
C LEU A 312 -11.74 15.88 -6.17
N ILE A 313 -11.83 17.03 -6.87
CA ILE A 313 -10.91 17.38 -7.96
C ILE A 313 -9.48 17.60 -7.44
N LEU A 314 -9.32 18.30 -6.33
CA LEU A 314 -8.00 18.56 -5.76
C LEU A 314 -7.33 17.27 -5.28
N ILE A 315 -8.07 16.37 -4.62
CA ILE A 315 -7.55 15.06 -4.21
C ILE A 315 -7.19 14.22 -5.44
N PHE A 316 -8.01 14.23 -6.49
CA PHE A 316 -7.70 13.54 -7.75
C PHE A 316 -6.35 13.99 -8.30
N PHE A 317 -6.11 15.30 -8.45
CA PHE A 317 -4.86 15.83 -8.99
C PHE A 317 -3.68 15.64 -8.03
N PHE A 318 -3.91 15.59 -6.72
CA PHE A 318 -2.90 15.27 -5.74
C PHE A 318 -2.40 13.83 -5.90
N LEU A 319 -3.31 12.85 -5.99
CA LEU A 319 -2.98 11.44 -6.18
C LEU A 319 -2.48 11.15 -7.60
N PHE A 320 -2.89 11.92 -8.61
CA PHE A 320 -2.30 11.89 -9.94
C PHE A 320 -0.79 12.18 -9.88
N GLY A 321 -0.38 13.22 -9.16
CA GLY A 321 1.05 13.50 -8.91
C GLY A 321 1.76 12.33 -8.23
N HIS A 322 1.13 11.74 -7.21
CA HIS A 322 1.70 10.61 -6.48
C HIS A 322 1.96 9.38 -7.38
N GLY A 323 1.08 9.11 -8.36
CA GLY A 323 1.24 8.03 -9.31
C GLY A 323 2.51 8.10 -10.18
N PHE A 324 3.13 9.29 -10.31
CA PHE A 324 4.45 9.46 -10.91
C PHE A 324 5.58 9.39 -9.88
N ILE A 325 5.38 9.91 -8.66
CA ILE A 325 6.45 10.02 -7.67
C ILE A 325 6.94 8.64 -7.24
N PHE A 326 6.04 7.80 -6.75
CA PHE A 326 6.40 6.54 -6.12
C PHE A 326 7.17 5.56 -7.03
N PRO A 327 6.74 5.27 -8.27
CA PRO A 327 7.46 4.34 -9.13
C PRO A 327 8.84 4.88 -9.52
N ASN A 328 8.99 6.18 -9.75
CA ASN A 328 10.24 6.78 -10.16
C ASN A 328 11.25 6.88 -9.01
N THR A 329 10.82 7.31 -7.82
CA THR A 329 11.70 7.35 -6.63
C THR A 329 12.13 5.96 -6.21
N SER A 330 11.22 4.96 -6.26
CA SER A 330 11.56 3.56 -5.98
C SER A 330 12.59 3.00 -6.96
N ALA A 331 12.45 3.30 -8.25
CA ALA A 331 13.39 2.86 -9.28
C ALA A 331 14.81 3.42 -9.01
N VAL A 332 14.91 4.72 -8.68
CA VAL A 332 16.20 5.36 -8.36
C VAL A 332 16.78 4.79 -7.06
N ALA A 333 15.97 4.65 -6.02
CA ALA A 333 16.41 4.10 -4.73
C ALA A 333 17.01 2.69 -4.87
N LEU A 334 16.44 1.85 -5.71
CA LEU A 334 16.87 0.45 -5.86
C LEU A 334 18.03 0.28 -6.84
N THR A 335 18.38 1.28 -7.65
CA THR A 335 19.45 1.19 -8.67
C THR A 335 20.80 0.70 -8.13
N PRO A 336 21.29 1.10 -6.91
CA PRO A 336 22.59 0.67 -6.40
C PRO A 336 22.64 -0.82 -6.01
N PHE A 337 21.48 -1.51 -5.85
CA PHE A 337 21.42 -2.82 -5.20
C PHE A 337 21.05 -3.96 -6.15
N LYS A 338 22.04 -4.48 -6.90
CA LYS A 338 21.84 -5.70 -7.70
C LYS A 338 21.89 -6.98 -6.86
N SER A 339 22.85 -7.06 -5.93
CA SER A 339 23.06 -8.23 -5.08
C SER A 339 22.19 -8.26 -3.81
N LEU A 340 21.73 -7.09 -3.34
CA LEU A 340 20.90 -6.93 -2.14
C LEU A 340 19.47 -6.44 -2.49
N ALA A 341 19.01 -6.70 -3.71
CA ALA A 341 17.72 -6.19 -4.21
C ALA A 341 16.53 -6.60 -3.33
N GLY A 342 16.54 -7.80 -2.77
CA GLY A 342 15.51 -8.28 -1.83
C GLY A 342 15.47 -7.46 -0.54
N SER A 343 16.63 -7.27 0.11
CA SER A 343 16.74 -6.47 1.34
C SER A 343 16.40 -5.00 1.09
N ALA A 344 16.83 -4.44 -0.04
CA ALA A 344 16.53 -3.06 -0.41
C ALA A 344 15.03 -2.86 -0.68
N SER A 345 14.38 -3.77 -1.38
CA SER A 345 12.94 -3.71 -1.64
C SER A 345 12.12 -3.89 -0.36
N ALA A 346 12.53 -4.79 0.54
CA ALA A 346 11.88 -5.00 1.82
C ALA A 346 11.99 -3.75 2.71
N LEU A 347 13.18 -3.15 2.77
CA LEU A 347 13.41 -1.94 3.57
C LEU A 347 12.66 -0.73 3.01
N LEU A 348 12.63 -0.57 1.67
CA LEU A 348 11.85 0.48 1.00
C LEU A 348 10.36 0.37 1.35
N GLY A 349 9.79 -0.81 1.24
CA GLY A 349 8.40 -1.03 1.58
C GLY A 349 8.11 -0.88 3.08
N CYS A 350 9.03 -1.33 3.95
CA CYS A 350 8.93 -1.13 5.39
C CYS A 350 8.90 0.36 5.76
N ILE A 351 9.84 1.17 5.25
CA ILE A 351 9.90 2.62 5.50
C ILE A 351 8.64 3.30 4.97
N GLN A 352 8.18 2.93 3.76
CA GLN A 352 6.96 3.48 3.19
C GLN A 352 5.74 3.21 4.09
N MET A 353 5.57 1.97 4.55
CA MET A 353 4.44 1.60 5.40
C MET A 353 4.55 2.20 6.80
N ALA A 354 5.75 2.34 7.36
CA ALA A 354 5.97 3.03 8.62
C ALA A 354 5.58 4.51 8.54
N ILE A 355 5.95 5.20 7.46
CA ILE A 355 5.53 6.59 7.20
C ILE A 355 4.01 6.65 6.95
N GLY A 356 3.45 5.67 6.27
CA GLY A 356 2.00 5.52 6.10
C GLY A 356 1.25 5.37 7.42
N ALA A 357 1.76 4.50 8.31
CA ALA A 357 1.22 4.32 9.65
C ALA A 357 1.29 5.62 10.48
N LEU A 358 2.42 6.32 10.41
CA LEU A 358 2.58 7.62 11.08
C LEU A 358 1.58 8.65 10.54
N ALA A 359 1.44 8.76 9.22
CA ALA A 359 0.48 9.68 8.61
C ALA A 359 -0.97 9.37 9.02
N SER A 360 -1.34 8.08 8.98
CA SER A 360 -2.66 7.61 9.42
C SER A 360 -2.90 7.91 10.92
N ALA A 361 -1.91 7.65 11.77
CA ALA A 361 -1.98 7.95 13.21
C ALA A 361 -2.13 9.45 13.47
N VAL A 362 -1.38 10.30 12.75
CA VAL A 362 -1.48 11.77 12.91
C VAL A 362 -2.86 12.26 12.50
N VAL A 363 -3.44 11.76 11.41
CA VAL A 363 -4.82 12.11 11.01
C VAL A 363 -5.81 11.72 12.10
N SER A 364 -5.68 10.53 12.67
CA SER A 364 -6.54 10.05 13.75
C SER A 364 -6.39 10.88 15.02
N LEU A 365 -5.16 11.14 15.48
CA LEU A 365 -4.88 11.88 16.71
C LEU A 365 -5.28 13.37 16.65
N LEU A 366 -5.21 13.97 15.45
CA LEU A 366 -5.58 15.38 15.22
C LEU A 366 -7.05 15.54 14.84
N HIS A 367 -7.84 14.47 14.88
CA HIS A 367 -9.25 14.51 14.48
C HIS A 367 -10.02 15.59 15.27
N ASN A 368 -10.74 16.45 14.55
CA ASN A 368 -11.42 17.62 15.09
C ASN A 368 -12.72 17.97 14.35
N GLU A 369 -13.39 16.97 13.81
CA GLU A 369 -14.65 17.09 13.04
C GLU A 369 -14.55 18.00 11.79
N THR A 370 -13.34 18.26 11.31
CA THR A 370 -13.08 19.06 10.10
C THR A 370 -12.16 18.33 9.13
N PRO A 371 -12.06 18.77 7.86
CA PRO A 371 -11.10 18.20 6.90
C PRO A 371 -9.63 18.54 7.19
N TRP A 372 -9.33 19.41 8.16
CA TRP A 372 -7.98 19.90 8.46
C TRP A 372 -6.95 18.80 8.71
N PRO A 373 -7.21 17.76 9.53
CA PRO A 373 -6.22 16.74 9.80
C PRO A 373 -5.77 16.00 8.52
N MET A 374 -6.73 15.59 7.69
CA MET A 374 -6.45 14.90 6.44
C MET A 374 -5.69 15.80 5.46
N LEU A 375 -6.25 16.95 5.11
CA LEU A 375 -5.67 17.87 4.11
C LEU A 375 -4.35 18.47 4.59
N GLY A 376 -4.21 18.74 5.88
CA GLY A 376 -2.99 19.26 6.50
C GLY A 376 -1.83 18.26 6.39
N VAL A 377 -2.07 16.98 6.71
CA VAL A 377 -1.05 15.92 6.57
C VAL A 377 -0.71 15.68 5.09
N MET A 378 -1.70 15.71 4.19
CA MET A 378 -1.46 15.63 2.74
C MET A 378 -0.53 16.75 2.27
N CYS A 379 -0.82 18.00 2.61
CA CYS A 379 -0.03 19.16 2.24
C CYS A 379 1.37 19.11 2.86
N ALA A 380 1.48 18.85 4.15
CA ALA A 380 2.75 18.78 4.86
C ALA A 380 3.67 17.70 4.27
N GLY A 381 3.14 16.50 4.01
CA GLY A 381 3.87 15.41 3.37
C GLY A 381 4.41 15.81 1.98
N ALA A 382 3.58 16.44 1.15
CA ALA A 382 3.98 16.89 -0.18
C ALA A 382 5.09 17.97 -0.12
N ILE A 383 4.96 18.96 0.78
CA ILE A 383 5.96 20.02 0.96
C ILE A 383 7.28 19.45 1.49
N LEU A 384 7.22 18.59 2.52
CA LEU A 384 8.42 17.96 3.09
C LEU A 384 9.16 17.09 2.05
N SER A 385 8.41 16.33 1.24
CA SER A 385 8.98 15.54 0.15
C SER A 385 9.67 16.43 -0.89
N LEU A 386 9.04 17.55 -1.28
CA LEU A 386 9.61 18.51 -2.22
C LEU A 386 10.89 19.14 -1.65
N ILE A 387 10.88 19.61 -0.40
CA ILE A 387 12.05 20.20 0.25
C ILE A 387 13.21 19.20 0.24
N LEU A 388 12.96 17.96 0.64
CA LEU A 388 13.98 16.92 0.63
C LEU A 388 14.53 16.67 -0.78
N HIS A 389 13.65 16.64 -1.79
CA HIS A 389 14.05 16.46 -3.19
C HIS A 389 14.99 17.58 -3.67
N LEU A 390 14.68 18.84 -3.33
CA LEU A 390 15.50 19.98 -3.69
C LEU A 390 16.88 19.97 -3.00
N ILE A 391 16.93 19.57 -1.72
CA ILE A 391 18.18 19.40 -0.96
C ILE A 391 19.07 18.33 -1.61
N VAL A 392 18.50 17.18 -1.93
CA VAL A 392 19.23 16.06 -2.56
C VAL A 392 19.80 16.48 -3.91
N LYS A 393 19.01 17.16 -4.74
CA LYS A 393 19.46 17.67 -6.04
C LYS A 393 20.63 18.65 -5.94
N LYS A 394 20.61 19.54 -4.94
CA LYS A 394 21.70 20.51 -4.70
C LYS A 394 22.99 19.80 -4.36
N ASN A 395 22.94 18.79 -3.46
CA ASN A 395 24.10 18.05 -2.99
C ASN A 395 24.75 17.21 -4.10
N VAL A 396 23.94 16.62 -5.00
CA VAL A 396 24.46 15.85 -6.15
C VAL A 396 25.18 16.77 -7.15
N LYS A 397 24.69 17.98 -7.38
CA LYS A 397 25.41 18.96 -8.24
C LYS A 397 26.76 19.37 -7.66
N THR A 398 26.81 19.66 -6.35
CA THR A 398 28.04 20.10 -5.66
C THR A 398 29.11 18.99 -5.59
N THR A 399 28.75 17.73 -5.78
CA THR A 399 29.70 16.60 -5.78
C THR A 399 30.27 16.32 -7.20
N LEU A 400 29.68 16.92 -8.23
CA LEU A 400 30.09 16.79 -9.64
C LEU A 400 30.85 18.03 -10.17
N GLU A 401 30.84 19.14 -9.42
CA GLU A 401 31.72 20.31 -9.58
C GLU A 401 32.96 20.20 -8.66
#